data_2b21f7ef1aac1743e53cc9b78db5ee69
#
_entry.id   2b21f7ef1aac1743e53cc9b78db5ee69
#
_cell.length_a   1.000
_cell.length_b   1.000
_cell.length_c   1.000
_cell.angle_alpha   90.00
_cell.angle_beta   90.00
_cell.angle_gamma   90.00
#
_symmetry.space_group_name_H-M   'P 1'
#
loop_
_entity.id
_entity.type
_entity.pdbx_description
1 polymer ?
#
loop_
_entity_poly.entity_id
_entity_poly.type
_entity_poly.pdbx_seq_one_letter_code
_entity_poly.pdbx_strand_id
1 'polypeptide(L)'
;MLGVGGQKVMRDNFGAPTTELMEDFLTDPRGTQERLRDYQYGSAMREIMAARPHQAPSEPEETASPFVMFTREQWSALSDQTPLPLAQADVERLRALGDPIDLAEVDAIYRPLTALLQIYAAGTIKIRSRRADFLGESTVQHTPFVIGVAGSVAVGKSSLARLLRELMSRWPGTPRVDLVTTDGFLYPNAELVARGIMNRKGFTESYDRRGLLRFLAAVKSGAPEVAAPVYSHVTYDIVPGKSQLVCAPDVLILEGLNVLAPPLIADGGNNSLTVSDFFDFSIYLHARPADIEQWYLSRFHQLRATAFKQPDSFFREIATWTDAQADSHARQIWREVNLKNLQENVAPTRSRATLILEKDTDHRVHRLHLRKI
;
A
#
# COMPACT_ATOMS: atom_id res chain seq x y z
N MET A 1 -69.03 7.25 10.67
CA MET A 1 -68.15 8.30 11.20
C MET A 1 -66.72 7.83 11.09
N LEU A 2 -66.00 8.57 10.36
CA LEU A 2 -64.63 8.31 9.94
C LEU A 2 -63.62 8.45 11.09
N GLY A 3 -62.73 7.50 11.22
CA GLY A 3 -61.53 7.62 12.01
C GLY A 3 -60.30 7.26 11.17
N VAL A 4 -59.60 8.30 10.67
CA VAL A 4 -58.35 8.17 9.93
C VAL A 4 -57.25 7.87 10.96
N GLY A 5 -56.78 6.63 10.98
CA GLY A 5 -55.61 6.23 11.75
C GLY A 5 -54.34 6.56 10.96
N GLY A 6 -53.62 7.58 11.42
CA GLY A 6 -52.27 7.87 10.90
C GLY A 6 -51.30 6.73 11.27
N GLN A 7 -50.78 6.06 10.28
CA GLN A 7 -49.71 5.08 10.44
C GLN A 7 -48.42 5.78 10.89
N LYS A 8 -47.99 5.47 12.09
CA LYS A 8 -46.73 5.92 12.67
C LYS A 8 -45.64 4.98 12.18
N VAL A 9 -44.85 5.42 11.22
CA VAL A 9 -43.65 4.67 10.76
C VAL A 9 -42.69 4.55 11.95
N MET A 10 -42.55 3.35 12.52
CA MET A 10 -41.51 3.07 13.52
C MET A 10 -40.20 2.91 12.83
N ARG A 11 -39.23 3.71 13.25
CA ARG A 11 -37.80 3.55 12.88
C ARG A 11 -37.19 2.53 13.86
N ASP A 12 -36.35 1.62 13.34
CA ASP A 12 -35.37 0.96 14.18
C ASP A 12 -34.29 1.98 14.61
N ASN A 13 -33.55 1.66 15.66
CA ASN A 13 -32.52 2.56 16.22
C ASN A 13 -31.34 2.87 15.26
N PHE A 14 -31.37 2.40 14.01
CA PHE A 14 -30.32 2.55 13.02
C PHE A 14 -30.78 3.13 11.68
N GLY A 15 -32.05 3.50 11.54
CA GLY A 15 -32.57 4.16 10.35
C GLY A 15 -32.70 3.28 9.09
N ALA A 16 -32.70 1.95 9.23
CA ALA A 16 -32.92 1.03 8.12
C ALA A 16 -34.41 1.03 7.67
N PRO A 17 -34.71 0.79 6.38
CA PRO A 17 -36.07 0.66 5.89
C PRO A 17 -36.75 -0.55 6.54
N THR A 18 -38.00 -0.37 6.95
CA THR A 18 -38.80 -1.43 7.60
C THR A 18 -39.18 -2.55 6.63
N THR A 19 -39.51 -3.72 7.15
CA THR A 19 -39.91 -4.89 6.37
C THR A 19 -41.09 -4.57 5.41
N GLU A 20 -42.01 -3.67 5.79
CA GLU A 20 -43.11 -3.18 4.95
C GLU A 20 -42.64 -2.47 3.67
N LEU A 21 -41.58 -1.66 3.77
CA LEU A 21 -40.98 -0.99 2.58
C LEU A 21 -40.29 -1.99 1.61
N MET A 22 -39.83 -3.12 2.15
CA MET A 22 -39.27 -4.20 1.32
C MET A 22 -40.34 -5.01 0.62
N GLU A 23 -41.50 -5.22 1.27
CA GLU A 23 -42.66 -5.88 0.65
C GLU A 23 -43.30 -4.99 -0.42
N ASP A 24 -43.41 -3.69 -0.21
CA ASP A 24 -43.87 -2.70 -1.20
C ASP A 24 -42.94 -2.64 -2.43
N PHE A 25 -41.65 -2.83 -2.25
CA PHE A 25 -40.69 -2.85 -3.37
C PHE A 25 -40.91 -4.04 -4.32
N LEU A 26 -41.37 -5.17 -3.79
CA LEU A 26 -41.67 -6.36 -4.59
C LEU A 26 -42.97 -6.21 -5.41
N THR A 27 -43.90 -5.38 -4.94
CA THR A 27 -45.22 -5.18 -5.57
C THR A 27 -45.28 -3.94 -6.45
N ASP A 28 -44.58 -2.86 -6.12
CA ASP A 28 -44.45 -1.62 -6.92
C ASP A 28 -43.03 -1.08 -6.88
N PRO A 29 -42.09 -1.63 -7.69
CA PRO A 29 -40.69 -1.23 -7.66
C PRO A 29 -40.43 0.24 -8.03
N ARG A 30 -41.25 0.85 -8.91
CA ARG A 30 -41.03 2.23 -9.36
C ARG A 30 -41.51 3.25 -8.33
N GLY A 31 -42.69 3.08 -7.80
CA GLY A 31 -43.24 3.97 -6.77
C GLY A 31 -42.47 3.87 -5.43
N THR A 32 -41.93 2.70 -5.13
CA THR A 32 -41.09 2.49 -3.92
C THR A 32 -39.69 3.09 -4.11
N GLN A 33 -39.11 3.06 -5.32
CA GLN A 33 -37.83 3.76 -5.60
C GLN A 33 -37.96 5.28 -5.47
N GLU A 34 -39.06 5.89 -5.92
CA GLU A 34 -39.31 7.32 -5.71
C GLU A 34 -39.48 7.67 -4.24
N ARG A 35 -40.23 6.88 -3.48
CA ARG A 35 -40.41 7.05 -2.02
C ARG A 35 -39.10 6.85 -1.25
N LEU A 36 -38.24 5.87 -1.62
CA LEU A 36 -36.90 5.66 -1.07
C LEU A 36 -35.96 6.81 -1.40
N ARG A 37 -36.05 7.38 -2.59
CA ARG A 37 -35.24 8.52 -3.00
C ARG A 37 -35.62 9.78 -2.21
N ASP A 38 -36.90 10.02 -1.99
CA ASP A 38 -37.38 11.11 -1.14
C ASP A 38 -37.03 10.91 0.33
N TYR A 39 -37.01 9.68 0.81
CA TYR A 39 -36.66 9.33 2.18
C TYR A 39 -35.16 9.43 2.45
N GLN A 40 -34.29 8.97 1.52
CA GLN A 40 -32.85 9.01 1.67
C GLN A 40 -32.24 10.41 1.44
N TYR A 41 -32.86 11.23 0.62
CA TYR A 41 -32.30 12.54 0.20
C TYR A 41 -33.14 13.74 0.63
N GLY A 42 -34.36 13.55 1.12
CA GLY A 42 -35.34 14.65 1.26
C GLY A 42 -35.24 15.47 2.54
N SER A 43 -34.94 14.93 3.70
CA SER A 43 -34.92 15.71 4.97
C SER A 43 -33.54 16.01 5.50
N ALA A 44 -32.67 15.01 5.60
CA ALA A 44 -31.32 15.19 6.16
C ALA A 44 -30.42 16.06 5.28
N MET A 45 -30.58 15.96 3.95
CA MET A 45 -29.78 16.77 3.02
C MET A 45 -30.26 18.22 2.95
N ARG A 46 -31.56 18.49 3.14
CA ARG A 46 -32.11 19.86 3.24
C ARG A 46 -31.67 20.56 4.54
N GLU A 47 -31.61 19.87 5.66
CA GLU A 47 -31.10 20.43 6.92
C GLU A 47 -29.59 20.71 6.87
N ILE A 48 -28.79 19.83 6.23
CA ILE A 48 -27.34 20.04 6.04
C ILE A 48 -27.07 21.19 5.07
N MET A 49 -27.90 21.35 4.02
CA MET A 49 -27.76 22.47 3.05
C MET A 49 -28.25 23.80 3.62
N ALA A 50 -29.26 23.81 4.49
CA ALA A 50 -29.80 25.03 5.13
C ALA A 50 -28.90 25.55 6.26
N ALA A 51 -28.02 24.74 6.84
CA ALA A 51 -27.13 25.12 7.94
C ALA A 51 -25.78 25.72 7.50
N ARG A 52 -25.52 25.89 6.21
CA ARG A 52 -24.31 26.58 5.74
C ARG A 52 -24.56 28.08 5.59
N PRO A 53 -23.91 28.94 6.39
CA PRO A 53 -23.92 30.38 6.12
C PRO A 53 -23.23 30.65 4.77
N HIS A 54 -23.87 31.43 3.91
CA HIS A 54 -23.26 31.96 2.70
C HIS A 54 -22.03 32.81 3.07
N GLN A 55 -20.84 32.21 3.00
CA GLN A 55 -19.59 32.96 2.91
C GLN A 55 -19.28 33.18 1.44
N ALA A 56 -19.01 34.45 1.10
CA ALA A 56 -18.64 34.88 -0.24
C ALA A 56 -17.36 34.15 -0.72
N PRO A 57 -17.21 33.87 -2.03
CA PRO A 57 -16.04 33.18 -2.56
C PRO A 57 -14.82 34.11 -2.48
N SER A 58 -13.86 33.76 -1.65
CA SER A 58 -12.51 34.28 -1.69
C SER A 58 -11.57 33.09 -1.68
N GLU A 59 -10.93 32.88 -2.81
CA GLU A 59 -9.75 32.09 -3.17
C GLU A 59 -10.01 31.12 -4.33
N PRO A 60 -9.02 30.87 -5.22
CA PRO A 60 -9.22 30.06 -6.42
C PRO A 60 -9.63 28.65 -6.06
N GLU A 61 -10.59 28.08 -6.78
CA GLU A 61 -11.10 26.71 -6.65
C GLU A 61 -9.96 25.75 -6.42
N GLU A 62 -9.83 25.25 -5.19
CA GLU A 62 -9.07 24.03 -4.90
C GLU A 62 -9.70 22.93 -5.74
N THR A 63 -9.03 22.56 -6.83
CA THR A 63 -9.43 21.43 -7.66
C THR A 63 -9.69 20.25 -6.71
N ALA A 64 -10.90 19.70 -6.75
CA ALA A 64 -11.39 18.69 -5.80
C ALA A 64 -10.41 17.52 -5.71
N SER A 65 -9.51 17.54 -4.74
CA SER A 65 -8.52 16.49 -4.52
C SER A 65 -9.22 15.20 -4.08
N PRO A 66 -8.89 14.02 -4.64
CA PRO A 66 -9.39 12.75 -4.16
C PRO A 66 -8.77 12.32 -2.81
N PHE A 67 -7.91 13.17 -2.23
CA PHE A 67 -7.21 12.90 -0.98
C PHE A 67 -7.59 13.91 0.11
N VAL A 68 -7.65 13.42 1.36
CA VAL A 68 -7.59 14.24 2.56
C VAL A 68 -6.12 14.36 2.95
N MET A 69 -5.66 15.59 3.20
CA MET A 69 -4.29 15.86 3.64
C MET A 69 -4.23 15.99 5.15
N PHE A 70 -3.13 15.46 5.72
CA PHE A 70 -2.80 15.60 7.13
C PHE A 70 -1.37 16.13 7.26
N THR A 71 -1.15 17.06 8.19
CA THR A 71 0.20 17.34 8.69
C THR A 71 0.65 16.20 9.59
N ARG A 72 1.95 16.15 9.87
CA ARG A 72 2.53 15.18 10.81
C ARG A 72 1.83 15.24 12.18
N GLU A 73 1.58 16.42 12.70
CA GLU A 73 0.95 16.66 14.01
C GLU A 73 -0.49 16.17 14.02
N GLN A 74 -1.27 16.54 13.00
CA GLN A 74 -2.65 16.09 12.85
C GLN A 74 -2.75 14.56 12.78
N TRP A 75 -1.82 13.92 12.06
CA TRP A 75 -1.79 12.46 11.93
C TRP A 75 -1.40 11.78 13.23
N SER A 76 -0.35 12.26 13.91
CA SER A 76 0.13 11.73 15.17
C SER A 76 -0.98 11.71 16.25
N ALA A 77 -1.79 12.75 16.29
CA ALA A 77 -2.90 12.87 17.26
C ALA A 77 -4.02 11.83 17.07
N LEU A 78 -4.08 11.12 15.92
CA LEU A 78 -5.14 10.13 15.65
C LEU A 78 -5.01 8.83 16.45
N SER A 79 -3.90 8.60 17.14
CA SER A 79 -3.62 7.30 17.77
C SER A 79 -3.23 7.38 19.25
N ASP A 80 -3.60 8.45 19.95
CA ASP A 80 -3.21 8.66 21.35
C ASP A 80 -3.54 7.47 22.28
N GLN A 81 -4.57 6.69 21.96
CA GLN A 81 -4.98 5.50 22.69
C GLN A 81 -4.42 4.18 22.13
N THR A 82 -3.67 4.23 21.03
CA THR A 82 -3.08 3.03 20.41
C THR A 82 -1.74 2.71 21.07
N PRO A 83 -1.52 1.49 21.60
CA PRO A 83 -0.25 1.14 22.22
C PRO A 83 0.88 1.14 21.19
N LEU A 84 2.08 1.56 21.61
CA LEU A 84 3.32 1.41 20.86
C LEU A 84 4.15 0.25 21.48
N PRO A 85 4.04 -0.96 20.94
CA PRO A 85 4.66 -2.13 21.53
C PRO A 85 6.14 -2.34 21.12
N LEU A 86 6.83 -1.31 20.61
CA LEU A 86 8.22 -1.35 20.16
C LEU A 86 9.13 -0.53 21.09
N ALA A 87 10.34 -1.02 21.33
CA ALA A 87 11.43 -0.28 21.95
C ALA A 87 12.38 0.30 20.87
N GLN A 88 13.23 1.24 21.25
CA GLN A 88 14.24 1.83 20.36
C GLN A 88 15.12 0.76 19.70
N ALA A 89 15.55 -0.27 20.44
CA ALA A 89 16.36 -1.37 19.91
C ALA A 89 15.63 -2.19 18.83
N ASP A 90 14.30 -2.32 18.91
CA ASP A 90 13.52 -3.00 17.87
C ASP A 90 13.54 -2.18 16.57
N VAL A 91 13.39 -0.86 16.67
CA VAL A 91 13.42 0.03 15.51
C VAL A 91 14.79 -0.01 14.84
N GLU A 92 15.87 0.02 15.61
CA GLU A 92 17.25 -0.07 15.09
C GLU A 92 17.52 -1.38 14.35
N ARG A 93 16.97 -2.48 14.82
CA ARG A 93 17.06 -3.80 14.18
C ARG A 93 16.24 -3.88 12.90
N LEU A 94 15.10 -3.20 12.84
CA LEU A 94 14.14 -3.27 11.72
C LEU A 94 14.46 -2.29 10.59
N ARG A 95 15.09 -1.15 10.89
CA ARG A 95 15.41 -0.15 9.87
C ARG A 95 16.43 -0.66 8.86
N ALA A 96 16.32 -0.20 7.62
CA ALA A 96 17.30 -0.49 6.59
C ALA A 96 18.57 0.33 6.80
N LEU A 97 19.69 -0.14 6.25
CA LEU A 97 20.93 0.61 6.24
C LEU A 97 20.72 1.99 5.60
N GLY A 98 21.15 3.05 6.29
CA GLY A 98 20.99 4.43 5.83
C GLY A 98 19.61 5.05 6.06
N ASP A 99 18.66 4.34 6.66
CA ASP A 99 17.35 4.88 6.99
C ASP A 99 17.38 5.41 8.45
N PRO A 100 17.16 6.72 8.69
CA PRO A 100 17.31 7.32 10.02
C PRO A 100 16.07 7.16 10.91
N ILE A 101 15.16 6.22 10.60
CA ILE A 101 13.96 6.00 11.42
C ILE A 101 14.34 5.73 12.87
N ASP A 102 13.69 6.45 13.77
CA ASP A 102 13.78 6.31 15.23
C ASP A 102 12.40 5.99 15.83
N LEU A 103 12.37 5.78 17.16
CA LEU A 103 11.13 5.47 17.87
C LEU A 103 10.11 6.62 17.79
N ALA A 104 10.58 7.88 17.75
CA ALA A 104 9.72 9.05 17.63
C ALA A 104 9.01 9.11 16.25
N GLU A 105 9.71 8.70 15.18
CA GLU A 105 9.11 8.57 13.85
C GLU A 105 8.07 7.43 13.84
N VAL A 106 8.38 6.30 14.49
CA VAL A 106 7.44 5.18 14.60
C VAL A 106 6.20 5.57 15.37
N ASP A 107 6.35 6.29 16.46
CA ASP A 107 5.26 6.79 17.29
C ASP A 107 4.36 7.77 16.53
N ALA A 108 4.94 8.75 15.86
CA ALA A 108 4.19 9.79 15.18
C ALA A 108 3.50 9.32 13.88
N ILE A 109 4.09 8.39 13.15
CA ILE A 109 3.63 8.02 11.79
C ILE A 109 3.11 6.59 11.71
N TYR A 110 3.89 5.60 12.20
CA TYR A 110 3.57 4.20 11.96
C TYR A 110 2.55 3.65 12.94
N ARG A 111 2.52 4.15 14.18
CA ARG A 111 1.49 3.78 15.16
C ARG A 111 0.08 4.15 14.69
N PRO A 112 -0.23 5.41 14.29
CA PRO A 112 -1.54 5.76 13.72
C PRO A 112 -1.83 5.00 12.42
N LEU A 113 -0.82 4.77 11.58
CA LEU A 113 -0.98 4.00 10.35
C LEU A 113 -1.43 2.56 10.64
N THR A 114 -0.82 1.89 11.63
CA THR A 114 -1.25 0.54 11.97
C THR A 114 -2.66 0.49 12.56
N ALA A 115 -3.06 1.49 13.35
CA ALA A 115 -4.45 1.62 13.81
C ALA A 115 -5.43 1.73 12.63
N LEU A 116 -5.12 2.57 11.65
CA LEU A 116 -5.92 2.69 10.44
C LEU A 116 -5.97 1.36 9.66
N LEU A 117 -4.84 0.68 9.47
CA LEU A 117 -4.78 -0.60 8.77
C LEU A 117 -5.60 -1.70 9.46
N GLN A 118 -5.68 -1.69 10.81
CA GLN A 118 -6.55 -2.61 11.56
C GLN A 118 -8.04 -2.34 11.28
N ILE A 119 -8.44 -1.07 11.16
CA ILE A 119 -9.82 -0.71 10.78
C ILE A 119 -10.16 -1.26 9.39
N TYR A 120 -9.27 -1.09 8.40
CA TYR A 120 -9.46 -1.61 7.05
C TYR A 120 -9.50 -3.15 7.03
N ALA A 121 -8.57 -3.81 7.73
CA ALA A 121 -8.51 -5.26 7.80
C ALA A 121 -9.79 -5.84 8.42
N ALA A 122 -10.22 -5.31 9.58
CA ALA A 122 -11.46 -5.73 10.25
C ALA A 122 -12.71 -5.47 9.38
N GLY A 123 -12.76 -4.30 8.72
CA GLY A 123 -13.84 -3.96 7.77
C GLY A 123 -13.89 -4.93 6.59
N THR A 124 -12.75 -5.27 6.00
CA THR A 124 -12.66 -6.22 4.89
C THR A 124 -13.12 -7.63 5.31
N ILE A 125 -12.70 -8.11 6.48
CA ILE A 125 -13.14 -9.40 7.02
C ILE A 125 -14.65 -9.41 7.18
N LYS A 126 -15.24 -8.35 7.77
CA LYS A 126 -16.68 -8.23 7.96
C LYS A 126 -17.48 -8.21 6.65
N ILE A 127 -16.97 -7.48 5.64
CA ILE A 127 -17.58 -7.45 4.30
C ILE A 127 -17.55 -8.84 3.67
N ARG A 128 -16.41 -9.55 3.76
CA ARG A 128 -16.26 -10.92 3.19
C ARG A 128 -17.22 -11.91 3.87
N SER A 129 -17.34 -11.87 5.20
CA SER A 129 -18.29 -12.71 5.94
C SER A 129 -19.72 -12.46 5.46
N ARG A 130 -20.16 -11.22 5.41
CA ARG A 130 -21.52 -10.88 4.96
C ARG A 130 -21.77 -11.24 3.48
N ARG A 131 -20.75 -11.14 2.64
CA ARG A 131 -20.84 -11.59 1.25
C ARG A 131 -21.02 -13.10 1.17
N ALA A 132 -20.27 -13.87 1.97
CA ALA A 132 -20.42 -15.33 2.03
C ALA A 132 -21.83 -15.73 2.49
N ASP A 133 -22.36 -15.06 3.54
CA ASP A 133 -23.74 -15.26 3.99
C ASP A 133 -24.75 -14.97 2.88
N PHE A 134 -24.59 -13.86 2.15
CA PHE A 134 -25.46 -13.48 1.03
C PHE A 134 -25.41 -14.48 -0.13
N LEU A 135 -24.24 -15.05 -0.41
CA LEU A 135 -24.04 -16.04 -1.48
C LEU A 135 -24.42 -17.47 -1.06
N GLY A 136 -24.77 -17.70 0.23
CA GLY A 136 -25.05 -19.03 0.74
C GLY A 136 -23.83 -19.94 0.80
N GLU A 137 -22.60 -19.36 0.88
CA GLU A 137 -21.37 -20.12 1.00
C GLU A 137 -21.29 -20.77 2.41
N SER A 138 -21.14 -22.08 2.47
CA SER A 138 -21.11 -22.86 3.73
C SER A 138 -19.83 -22.64 4.54
N THR A 139 -18.75 -22.13 3.90
CA THR A 139 -17.46 -21.86 4.53
C THR A 139 -16.88 -20.53 4.02
N VAL A 140 -16.51 -19.66 4.95
CA VAL A 140 -15.77 -18.45 4.62
C VAL A 140 -14.31 -18.86 4.35
N GLN A 141 -13.87 -18.78 3.11
CA GLN A 141 -12.48 -19.07 2.76
C GLN A 141 -11.56 -18.00 3.37
N HIS A 142 -10.48 -18.44 4.01
CA HIS A 142 -9.47 -17.53 4.54
C HIS A 142 -8.78 -16.78 3.40
N THR A 143 -9.01 -15.48 3.32
CA THR A 143 -8.40 -14.60 2.32
C THR A 143 -7.62 -13.51 3.05
N PRO A 144 -6.29 -13.41 2.87
CA PRO A 144 -5.47 -12.42 3.58
C PRO A 144 -5.84 -10.99 3.18
N PHE A 145 -5.58 -10.06 4.09
CA PHE A 145 -5.55 -8.62 3.80
C PHE A 145 -4.20 -8.30 3.15
N VAL A 146 -4.21 -7.75 1.94
CA VAL A 146 -2.97 -7.50 1.18
C VAL A 146 -2.66 -6.01 1.13
N ILE A 147 -1.46 -5.65 1.58
CA ILE A 147 -0.93 -4.28 1.60
C ILE A 147 0.18 -4.16 0.56
N GLY A 148 0.02 -3.25 -0.40
CA GLY A 148 1.08 -2.88 -1.35
C GLY A 148 1.92 -1.71 -0.81
N VAL A 149 3.26 -1.82 -0.84
CA VAL A 149 4.19 -0.75 -0.46
C VAL A 149 5.03 -0.36 -1.67
N ALA A 150 4.79 0.83 -2.20
CA ALA A 150 5.43 1.39 -3.39
C ALA A 150 6.33 2.59 -3.06
N GLY A 151 7.20 2.94 -4.00
CA GLY A 151 8.08 4.11 -3.93
C GLY A 151 9.44 3.83 -4.58
N SER A 152 10.28 4.85 -4.71
CA SER A 152 11.60 4.75 -5.32
C SER A 152 12.59 3.91 -4.52
N VAL A 153 13.76 3.62 -5.11
CA VAL A 153 14.92 3.13 -4.35
C VAL A 153 15.27 4.12 -3.22
N ALA A 154 15.87 3.65 -2.15
CA ALA A 154 16.35 4.44 -1.01
C ALA A 154 15.30 5.29 -0.26
N VAL A 155 14.01 5.26 -0.63
CA VAL A 155 12.96 6.08 0.01
C VAL A 155 12.48 5.50 1.36
N GLY A 156 12.92 4.28 1.74
CA GLY A 156 12.59 3.64 3.02
C GLY A 156 11.45 2.61 2.98
N LYS A 157 11.07 2.09 1.79
CA LYS A 157 10.04 1.05 1.65
C LYS A 157 10.27 -0.17 2.53
N SER A 158 11.49 -0.71 2.53
CA SER A 158 11.82 -1.93 3.25
C SER A 158 11.82 -1.74 4.78
N SER A 159 12.15 -0.52 5.26
CA SER A 159 12.00 -0.17 6.68
C SER A 159 10.53 -0.11 7.07
N LEU A 160 9.71 0.61 6.28
CA LEU A 160 8.27 0.68 6.49
C LEU A 160 7.65 -0.73 6.51
N ALA A 161 7.94 -1.56 5.50
CA ALA A 161 7.35 -2.89 5.39
C ALA A 161 7.70 -3.80 6.58
N ARG A 162 8.96 -3.75 7.06
CA ARG A 162 9.39 -4.51 8.25
C ARG A 162 8.76 -3.99 9.54
N LEU A 163 8.67 -2.67 9.70
CA LEU A 163 8.00 -2.05 10.85
C LEU A 163 6.51 -2.38 10.87
N LEU A 164 5.83 -2.30 9.73
CA LEU A 164 4.41 -2.68 9.63
C LEU A 164 4.20 -4.16 9.95
N ARG A 165 5.07 -5.06 9.44
CA ARG A 165 5.00 -6.48 9.77
C ARG A 165 5.09 -6.69 11.27
N GLU A 166 6.06 -6.08 11.93
CA GLU A 166 6.28 -6.22 13.36
C GLU A 166 5.12 -5.61 14.18
N LEU A 167 4.69 -4.40 13.84
CA LEU A 167 3.59 -3.73 14.54
C LEU A 167 2.27 -4.49 14.38
N MET A 168 1.92 -4.90 13.16
CA MET A 168 0.65 -5.57 12.89
C MET A 168 0.60 -6.99 13.47
N SER A 169 1.72 -7.73 13.50
CA SER A 169 1.76 -9.06 14.10
C SER A 169 1.50 -9.06 15.61
N ARG A 170 1.62 -7.92 16.28
CA ARG A 170 1.32 -7.77 17.72
C ARG A 170 -0.17 -7.47 17.98
N TRP A 171 -0.98 -7.30 16.95
CA TRP A 171 -2.42 -7.13 17.10
C TRP A 171 -3.12 -8.49 17.12
N PRO A 172 -4.06 -8.71 18.07
CA PRO A 172 -4.77 -9.99 18.17
C PRO A 172 -5.53 -10.40 16.91
N GLY A 173 -5.98 -9.42 16.12
CA GLY A 173 -6.74 -9.65 14.89
C GLY A 173 -5.89 -10.03 13.68
N THR A 174 -4.56 -9.84 13.72
CA THR A 174 -3.65 -10.09 12.59
C THR A 174 -2.31 -10.69 13.05
N PRO A 175 -2.30 -11.81 13.79
CA PRO A 175 -1.07 -12.35 14.36
C PRO A 175 -0.08 -12.90 13.33
N ARG A 176 -0.57 -13.29 12.13
CA ARG A 176 0.26 -13.84 11.07
C ARG A 176 0.43 -12.82 9.95
N VAL A 177 1.60 -12.17 9.91
CA VAL A 177 1.94 -11.15 8.93
C VAL A 177 3.17 -11.56 8.16
N ASP A 178 3.00 -11.83 6.86
CA ASP A 178 4.10 -12.12 5.95
C ASP A 178 4.48 -10.89 5.14
N LEU A 179 5.78 -10.78 4.85
CA LEU A 179 6.38 -9.74 4.02
C LEU A 179 7.11 -10.39 2.86
N VAL A 180 6.73 -10.03 1.64
CA VAL A 180 7.38 -10.46 0.40
C VAL A 180 7.84 -9.23 -0.38
N THR A 181 9.08 -9.27 -0.89
CA THR A 181 9.60 -8.26 -1.81
C THR A 181 9.46 -8.71 -3.26
N THR A 182 9.06 -7.79 -4.14
CA THR A 182 8.95 -8.10 -5.57
C THR A 182 10.29 -8.37 -6.24
N ASP A 183 11.41 -8.02 -5.60
CA ASP A 183 12.74 -8.31 -6.14
C ASP A 183 12.97 -9.82 -6.33
N GLY A 184 12.29 -10.67 -5.55
CA GLY A 184 12.25 -12.11 -5.76
C GLY A 184 11.67 -12.54 -7.12
N PHE A 185 10.89 -11.68 -7.75
CA PHE A 185 10.28 -11.92 -9.07
C PHE A 185 11.02 -11.23 -10.22
N LEU A 186 12.21 -10.68 -9.99
CA LEU A 186 13.11 -10.28 -11.08
C LEU A 186 13.53 -11.51 -11.89
N TYR A 187 13.71 -11.35 -13.20
CA TYR A 187 14.40 -12.37 -13.96
C TYR A 187 15.85 -12.52 -13.48
N PRO A 188 16.43 -13.73 -13.48
CA PRO A 188 17.83 -13.96 -13.16
C PRO A 188 18.75 -13.10 -14.06
N ASN A 189 19.92 -12.70 -13.55
CA ASN A 189 20.87 -11.89 -14.29
C ASN A 189 21.24 -12.48 -15.65
N ALA A 190 21.43 -13.82 -15.72
CA ALA A 190 21.70 -14.51 -16.97
C ALA A 190 20.60 -14.29 -18.03
N GLU A 191 19.33 -14.28 -17.60
CA GLU A 191 18.19 -14.05 -18.48
C GLU A 191 18.09 -12.57 -18.88
N LEU A 192 18.33 -11.63 -17.95
CA LEU A 192 18.36 -10.19 -18.26
C LEU A 192 19.47 -9.85 -19.28
N VAL A 193 20.64 -10.49 -19.15
CA VAL A 193 21.74 -10.36 -20.14
C VAL A 193 21.34 -10.94 -21.48
N ALA A 194 20.77 -12.14 -21.52
CA ALA A 194 20.31 -12.78 -22.76
C ALA A 194 19.23 -11.97 -23.49
N ARG A 195 18.37 -11.25 -22.73
CA ARG A 195 17.35 -10.35 -23.27
C ARG A 195 17.88 -8.95 -23.62
N GLY A 196 19.15 -8.63 -23.31
CA GLY A 196 19.75 -7.30 -23.54
C GLY A 196 19.20 -6.19 -22.65
N ILE A 197 18.58 -6.52 -21.51
CA ILE A 197 17.93 -5.57 -20.60
C ILE A 197 18.55 -5.53 -19.19
N MET A 198 19.77 -6.00 -19.02
CA MET A 198 20.44 -5.96 -17.72
C MET A 198 20.61 -4.53 -17.18
N ASN A 199 20.80 -3.55 -18.03
CA ASN A 199 20.82 -2.12 -17.69
C ASN A 199 19.46 -1.53 -17.31
N ARG A 200 18.38 -2.29 -17.48
CA ARG A 200 17.01 -1.92 -17.09
C ARG A 200 16.49 -2.77 -15.93
N LYS A 201 17.40 -3.40 -15.18
CA LYS A 201 17.02 -4.15 -13.98
C LYS A 201 16.32 -3.25 -12.95
N GLY A 202 15.15 -3.66 -12.47
CA GLY A 202 14.26 -2.85 -11.64
C GLY A 202 13.16 -2.11 -12.43
N PHE A 203 13.24 -2.04 -13.75
CA PHE A 203 12.14 -1.58 -14.60
C PHE A 203 11.07 -2.67 -14.74
N THR A 204 9.87 -2.30 -15.17
CA THR A 204 8.72 -3.20 -15.25
C THR A 204 8.97 -4.46 -16.08
N GLU A 205 9.72 -4.36 -17.18
CA GLU A 205 10.04 -5.46 -18.08
C GLU A 205 11.08 -6.45 -17.53
N SER A 206 11.77 -6.09 -16.44
CA SER A 206 12.76 -6.97 -15.80
C SER A 206 12.16 -7.97 -14.82
N TYR A 207 10.82 -7.96 -14.62
CA TYR A 207 10.12 -8.81 -13.68
C TYR A 207 9.33 -9.92 -14.37
N ASP A 208 9.30 -11.13 -13.78
CA ASP A 208 8.30 -12.15 -14.08
C ASP A 208 6.93 -11.76 -13.49
N ARG A 209 6.25 -10.83 -14.18
CA ARG A 209 4.92 -10.37 -13.77
C ARG A 209 3.89 -11.50 -13.69
N ARG A 210 4.00 -12.49 -14.58
CA ARG A 210 3.08 -13.65 -14.59
C ARG A 210 3.29 -14.51 -13.35
N GLY A 211 4.54 -14.74 -12.95
CA GLY A 211 4.88 -15.42 -11.71
C GLY A 211 4.35 -14.70 -10.49
N LEU A 212 4.54 -13.36 -10.42
CA LEU A 212 4.04 -12.54 -9.33
C LEU A 212 2.50 -12.54 -9.25
N LEU A 213 1.79 -12.45 -10.38
CA LEU A 213 0.33 -12.53 -10.41
C LEU A 213 -0.19 -13.92 -9.98
N ARG A 214 0.46 -15.00 -10.42
CA ARG A 214 0.13 -16.36 -9.96
C ARG A 214 0.33 -16.52 -8.46
N PHE A 215 1.44 -16.00 -7.93
CA PHE A 215 1.71 -15.97 -6.48
C PHE A 215 0.58 -15.26 -5.72
N LEU A 216 0.22 -14.03 -6.12
CA LEU A 216 -0.83 -13.25 -5.47
C LEU A 216 -2.21 -13.92 -5.59
N ALA A 217 -2.54 -14.49 -6.75
CA ALA A 217 -3.79 -15.22 -6.95
C ALA A 217 -3.88 -16.44 -6.02
N ALA A 218 -2.80 -17.21 -5.87
CA ALA A 218 -2.75 -18.34 -4.96
C ALA A 218 -2.91 -17.91 -3.50
N VAL A 219 -2.23 -16.85 -3.07
CA VAL A 219 -2.35 -16.30 -1.72
C VAL A 219 -3.78 -15.78 -1.45
N LYS A 220 -4.35 -15.00 -2.37
CA LYS A 220 -5.72 -14.47 -2.25
C LYS A 220 -6.80 -15.55 -2.31
N SER A 221 -6.54 -16.66 -2.98
CA SER A 221 -7.45 -17.81 -2.98
C SER A 221 -7.36 -18.66 -1.70
N GLY A 222 -6.54 -18.27 -0.73
CA GLY A 222 -6.43 -18.96 0.56
C GLY A 222 -5.65 -20.26 0.49
N ALA A 223 -4.71 -20.40 -0.47
CA ALA A 223 -3.82 -21.56 -0.51
C ALA A 223 -3.04 -21.65 0.83
N PRO A 224 -2.92 -22.85 1.43
CA PRO A 224 -2.32 -23.01 2.75
C PRO A 224 -0.84 -22.63 2.78
N GLU A 225 -0.14 -22.81 1.66
CA GLU A 225 1.27 -22.50 1.50
C GLU A 225 1.55 -22.08 0.06
N VAL A 226 2.27 -20.97 -0.12
CA VAL A 226 2.68 -20.45 -1.42
C VAL A 226 4.15 -20.03 -1.35
N ALA A 227 4.97 -20.50 -2.29
CA ALA A 227 6.39 -20.18 -2.37
C ALA A 227 6.63 -18.87 -3.13
N ALA A 228 7.42 -17.96 -2.56
CA ALA A 228 7.95 -16.77 -3.22
C ALA A 228 9.46 -16.93 -3.44
N PRO A 229 10.01 -16.60 -4.63
CA PRO A 229 11.44 -16.67 -4.87
C PRO A 229 12.20 -15.67 -3.98
N VAL A 230 13.46 -15.98 -3.65
CA VAL A 230 14.31 -15.14 -2.80
C VAL A 230 15.35 -14.43 -3.64
N TYR A 231 15.48 -13.11 -3.42
CA TYR A 231 16.53 -12.28 -3.99
C TYR A 231 17.63 -12.00 -2.99
N SER A 232 18.88 -11.98 -3.45
CA SER A 232 20.04 -11.58 -2.65
C SER A 232 20.61 -10.26 -3.14
N HIS A 233 20.59 -9.23 -2.30
CA HIS A 233 21.25 -7.95 -2.58
C HIS A 233 22.78 -8.08 -2.58
N VAL A 234 23.35 -9.10 -1.96
CA VAL A 234 24.80 -9.35 -1.95
C VAL A 234 25.25 -9.89 -3.31
N THR A 235 24.63 -10.97 -3.78
CA THR A 235 24.94 -11.55 -5.10
C THR A 235 24.25 -10.79 -6.24
N TYR A 236 23.37 -9.84 -5.90
CA TYR A 236 22.59 -9.03 -6.85
C TYR A 236 21.80 -9.90 -7.83
N ASP A 237 21.26 -11.03 -7.35
CA ASP A 237 20.51 -11.98 -8.19
C ASP A 237 19.48 -12.78 -7.37
N ILE A 238 18.63 -13.50 -8.09
CA ILE A 238 17.76 -14.52 -7.51
C ILE A 238 18.64 -15.66 -6.96
N VAL A 239 18.29 -16.15 -5.78
CA VAL A 239 18.98 -17.28 -5.14
C VAL A 239 18.39 -18.59 -5.68
N PRO A 240 19.14 -19.35 -6.52
CA PRO A 240 18.61 -20.56 -7.14
C PRO A 240 18.15 -21.58 -6.08
N GLY A 241 16.95 -22.14 -6.29
CA GLY A 241 16.40 -23.19 -5.43
C GLY A 241 15.97 -22.72 -4.03
N LYS A 242 16.08 -21.41 -3.71
CA LYS A 242 15.63 -20.87 -2.42
C LYS A 242 14.30 -20.14 -2.58
N SER A 243 13.35 -20.44 -1.72
CA SER A 243 12.07 -19.76 -1.64
C SER A 243 11.72 -19.41 -0.19
N GLN A 244 10.95 -18.34 -0.04
CA GLN A 244 10.24 -18.00 1.19
C GLN A 244 8.85 -18.63 1.11
N LEU A 245 8.46 -19.38 2.14
CA LEU A 245 7.09 -19.90 2.24
C LEU A 245 6.20 -18.87 2.92
N VAL A 246 5.05 -18.63 2.31
CA VAL A 246 3.94 -17.80 2.82
C VAL A 246 2.84 -18.77 3.22
N CYS A 247 2.56 -18.83 4.54
CA CYS A 247 1.71 -19.87 5.13
C CYS A 247 0.42 -19.28 5.66
N ALA A 248 -0.62 -19.19 4.83
CA ALA A 248 -1.96 -18.67 5.14
C ALA A 248 -1.94 -17.45 6.07
N PRO A 249 -1.30 -16.34 5.69
CA PRO A 249 -1.16 -15.15 6.52
C PRO A 249 -2.51 -14.43 6.71
N ASP A 250 -2.68 -13.74 7.84
CA ASP A 250 -3.80 -12.82 8.02
C ASP A 250 -3.58 -11.54 7.20
N VAL A 251 -2.30 -11.12 7.11
CA VAL A 251 -1.86 -9.98 6.31
C VAL A 251 -0.66 -10.36 5.46
N LEU A 252 -0.71 -10.04 4.17
CA LEU A 252 0.47 -10.06 3.29
C LEU A 252 0.89 -8.63 2.97
N ILE A 253 2.14 -8.28 3.26
CA ILE A 253 2.76 -7.04 2.80
C ILE A 253 3.59 -7.36 1.57
N LEU A 254 3.27 -6.73 0.44
CA LEU A 254 4.05 -6.81 -0.80
C LEU A 254 4.78 -5.49 -1.04
N GLU A 255 6.11 -5.51 -0.98
CA GLU A 255 6.95 -4.34 -1.19
C GLU A 255 7.64 -4.39 -2.55
N GLY A 256 7.65 -3.26 -3.26
CA GLY A 256 8.43 -3.15 -4.50
C GLY A 256 8.30 -1.83 -5.24
N LEU A 257 9.14 -1.66 -6.28
CA LEU A 257 9.16 -0.44 -7.08
C LEU A 257 7.87 -0.29 -7.91
N ASN A 258 7.41 -1.37 -8.53
CA ASN A 258 6.40 -1.37 -9.58
C ASN A 258 5.06 -1.99 -9.15
N VAL A 259 4.81 -2.12 -7.83
CA VAL A 259 3.59 -2.79 -7.31
C VAL A 259 2.30 -2.05 -7.67
N LEU A 260 2.38 -0.75 -7.98
CA LEU A 260 1.25 0.07 -8.43
C LEU A 260 1.26 0.31 -9.95
N ALA A 261 2.12 -0.39 -10.71
CA ALA A 261 2.20 -0.22 -12.16
C ALA A 261 0.84 -0.52 -12.83
N PRO A 262 0.44 0.29 -13.82
CA PRO A 262 -0.79 0.05 -14.58
C PRO A 262 -0.72 -1.24 -15.39
N PRO A 263 -1.86 -1.74 -15.92
CA PRO A 263 -1.85 -2.86 -16.84
C PRO A 263 -1.01 -2.53 -18.07
N LEU A 264 -0.26 -3.51 -18.57
CA LEU A 264 0.32 -3.39 -19.91
C LEU A 264 -0.85 -3.53 -20.90
N ILE A 265 -0.96 -2.58 -21.80
CA ILE A 265 -1.86 -2.70 -22.95
C ILE A 265 -1.24 -3.78 -23.84
N ALA A 266 -1.78 -5.00 -23.79
CA ALA A 266 -1.39 -6.05 -24.73
C ALA A 266 -1.95 -5.67 -26.13
N ASP A 267 -1.21 -5.96 -27.18
CA ASP A 267 -1.70 -5.90 -28.56
C ASP A 267 -2.96 -6.77 -28.65
N GLY A 268 -4.15 -6.14 -28.78
CA GLY A 268 -5.44 -6.83 -28.77
C GLY A 268 -6.47 -6.33 -27.74
N GLY A 269 -6.14 -5.33 -26.91
CA GLY A 269 -7.12 -4.61 -26.07
C GLY A 269 -7.64 -5.36 -24.84
N ASN A 270 -7.14 -6.56 -24.52
CA ASN A 270 -7.50 -7.26 -23.29
C ASN A 270 -6.76 -6.65 -22.09
N ASN A 271 -7.49 -5.97 -21.21
CA ASN A 271 -6.98 -5.52 -19.91
C ASN A 271 -6.58 -6.74 -19.09
N SER A 272 -5.28 -6.93 -18.90
CA SER A 272 -4.75 -7.94 -17.99
C SER A 272 -4.83 -7.44 -16.54
N LEU A 273 -5.06 -8.37 -15.58
CA LEU A 273 -4.94 -8.09 -14.16
C LEU A 273 -3.59 -7.45 -13.84
N THR A 274 -3.61 -6.54 -12.87
CA THR A 274 -2.42 -5.89 -12.31
C THR A 274 -2.14 -6.38 -10.90
N VAL A 275 -0.93 -6.16 -10.42
CA VAL A 275 -0.54 -6.48 -9.04
C VAL A 275 -1.43 -5.71 -8.04
N SER A 276 -1.75 -4.45 -8.36
CA SER A 276 -2.57 -3.60 -7.50
C SER A 276 -4.04 -4.04 -7.38
N ASP A 277 -4.55 -4.89 -8.28
CA ASP A 277 -5.92 -5.41 -8.20
C ASP A 277 -6.10 -6.41 -7.04
N PHE A 278 -5.00 -6.91 -6.50
CA PHE A 278 -4.98 -7.80 -5.33
C PHE A 278 -4.89 -7.05 -4.00
N PHE A 279 -4.68 -5.74 -4.01
CA PHE A 279 -4.49 -4.96 -2.79
C PHE A 279 -5.80 -4.56 -2.13
N ASP A 280 -5.88 -4.74 -0.82
CA ASP A 280 -6.93 -4.16 0.01
C ASP A 280 -6.53 -2.75 0.50
N PHE A 281 -5.22 -2.48 0.56
CA PHE A 281 -4.66 -1.16 0.89
C PHE A 281 -3.32 -0.97 0.18
N SER A 282 -2.97 0.27 -0.15
CA SER A 282 -1.69 0.57 -0.78
C SER A 282 -1.07 1.86 -0.24
N ILE A 283 0.25 1.82 -0.05
CA ILE A 283 1.05 2.91 0.49
C ILE A 283 2.11 3.30 -0.53
N TYR A 284 2.22 4.59 -0.82
CA TYR A 284 3.28 5.14 -1.66
C TYR A 284 4.17 6.06 -0.83
N LEU A 285 5.46 5.76 -0.78
CA LEU A 285 6.49 6.63 -0.18
C LEU A 285 6.97 7.63 -1.23
N HIS A 286 6.72 8.91 -0.97
CA HIS A 286 7.09 10.03 -1.83
C HIS A 286 8.20 10.88 -1.21
N ALA A 287 9.14 11.32 -2.04
CA ALA A 287 10.08 12.38 -1.74
C ALA A 287 10.52 13.07 -3.03
N ARG A 288 11.15 14.22 -2.92
CA ARG A 288 11.73 14.91 -4.07
C ARG A 288 12.90 14.11 -4.66
N PRO A 289 13.05 14.03 -5.98
CA PRO A 289 14.13 13.27 -6.60
C PRO A 289 15.54 13.64 -6.10
N ALA A 290 15.77 14.93 -5.78
CA ALA A 290 17.05 15.40 -5.25
C ALA A 290 17.36 14.83 -3.85
N ASP A 291 16.33 14.70 -2.99
CA ASP A 291 16.50 14.11 -1.66
C ASP A 291 16.77 12.61 -1.76
N ILE A 292 16.03 11.93 -2.65
CA ILE A 292 16.24 10.49 -2.90
C ILE A 292 17.64 10.22 -3.43
N GLU A 293 18.18 11.11 -4.31
CA GLU A 293 19.57 11.02 -4.79
C GLU A 293 20.55 11.06 -3.62
N GLN A 294 20.40 12.01 -2.71
CA GLN A 294 21.27 12.13 -1.54
C GLN A 294 21.23 10.88 -0.65
N TRP A 295 20.04 10.36 -0.40
CA TRP A 295 19.88 9.14 0.40
C TRP A 295 20.45 7.91 -0.31
N TYR A 296 20.27 7.82 -1.63
CA TYR A 296 20.85 6.76 -2.45
C TYR A 296 22.37 6.78 -2.40
N LEU A 297 23.00 7.94 -2.56
CA LEU A 297 24.46 8.10 -2.50
C LEU A 297 24.98 7.75 -1.10
N SER A 298 24.35 8.26 -0.06
CA SER A 298 24.71 7.94 1.34
C SER A 298 24.66 6.43 1.58
N ARG A 299 23.56 5.78 1.19
CA ARG A 299 23.41 4.32 1.30
C ARG A 299 24.43 3.56 0.47
N PHE A 300 24.75 4.02 -0.73
CA PHE A 300 25.75 3.40 -1.58
C PHE A 300 27.13 3.39 -0.90
N HIS A 301 27.57 4.50 -0.30
CA HIS A 301 28.81 4.58 0.44
C HIS A 301 28.82 3.66 1.68
N GLN A 302 27.72 3.57 2.40
CA GLN A 302 27.58 2.65 3.54
C GLN A 302 27.66 1.18 3.08
N LEU A 303 27.01 0.81 1.98
CA LEU A 303 27.09 -0.52 1.39
C LEU A 303 28.52 -0.84 0.91
N ARG A 304 29.19 0.12 0.31
CA ARG A 304 30.58 0.00 -0.12
C ARG A 304 31.52 -0.26 1.07
N ALA A 305 31.27 0.40 2.19
CA ALA A 305 32.04 0.19 3.42
C ALA A 305 31.78 -1.16 4.10
N THR A 306 30.66 -1.83 3.79
CA THR A 306 30.17 -3.04 4.48
C THR A 306 29.91 -4.22 3.52
N ALA A 307 28.72 -4.30 2.95
CA ALA A 307 28.24 -5.44 2.15
C ALA A 307 29.05 -5.68 0.87
N PHE A 308 29.59 -4.64 0.22
CA PHE A 308 30.39 -4.81 -0.99
C PHE A 308 31.75 -5.48 -0.71
N LYS A 309 32.23 -5.46 0.53
CA LYS A 309 33.46 -6.16 0.94
C LYS A 309 33.28 -7.66 1.12
N GLN A 310 32.05 -8.17 1.14
CA GLN A 310 31.81 -9.60 1.33
C GLN A 310 32.38 -10.39 0.14
N PRO A 311 32.89 -11.60 0.37
CA PRO A 311 33.58 -12.40 -0.67
C PRO A 311 32.70 -12.73 -1.86
N ASP A 312 31.41 -12.93 -1.64
CA ASP A 312 30.38 -13.28 -2.63
C ASP A 312 29.63 -12.06 -3.17
N SER A 313 30.06 -10.84 -2.83
CA SER A 313 29.41 -9.62 -3.30
C SER A 313 29.62 -9.42 -4.80
N PHE A 314 28.51 -9.24 -5.53
CA PHE A 314 28.52 -8.82 -6.94
C PHE A 314 29.29 -7.50 -7.14
N PHE A 315 29.26 -6.62 -6.16
CA PHE A 315 29.89 -5.29 -6.20
C PHE A 315 31.27 -5.26 -5.52
N ARG A 316 31.93 -6.40 -5.33
CA ARG A 316 33.19 -6.49 -4.60
C ARG A 316 34.29 -5.59 -5.18
N GLU A 317 34.36 -5.46 -6.50
CA GLU A 317 35.33 -4.60 -7.17
C GLU A 317 35.19 -3.14 -6.75
N ILE A 318 33.93 -2.66 -6.62
CA ILE A 318 33.60 -1.28 -6.23
C ILE A 318 34.13 -0.95 -4.82
N ALA A 319 34.26 -1.96 -3.94
CA ALA A 319 34.80 -1.75 -2.61
C ALA A 319 36.27 -1.29 -2.63
N THR A 320 36.99 -1.57 -3.71
CA THR A 320 38.43 -1.20 -3.88
C THR A 320 38.62 0.17 -4.55
N TRP A 321 37.58 0.76 -5.10
CA TRP A 321 37.65 2.04 -5.82
C TRP A 321 37.93 3.21 -4.86
N THR A 322 38.48 4.31 -5.42
CA THR A 322 38.56 5.58 -4.71
C THR A 322 37.16 6.15 -4.46
N ASP A 323 37.04 7.07 -3.51
CA ASP A 323 35.74 7.72 -3.23
C ASP A 323 35.23 8.48 -4.47
N ALA A 324 36.09 9.15 -5.20
CA ALA A 324 35.72 9.86 -6.43
C ALA A 324 35.21 8.92 -7.53
N GLN A 325 35.85 7.76 -7.74
CA GLN A 325 35.38 6.75 -8.70
C GLN A 325 33.99 6.18 -8.28
N ALA A 326 33.86 5.82 -7.01
CA ALA A 326 32.63 5.28 -6.46
C ALA A 326 31.47 6.28 -6.54
N ASP A 327 31.72 7.56 -6.20
CA ASP A 327 30.72 8.63 -6.27
C ASP A 327 30.30 8.92 -7.73
N SER A 328 31.27 8.99 -8.66
CA SER A 328 30.96 9.18 -10.08
C SER A 328 30.09 8.06 -10.63
N HIS A 329 30.40 6.82 -10.30
CA HIS A 329 29.61 5.64 -10.72
C HIS A 329 28.22 5.64 -10.09
N ALA A 330 28.10 5.89 -8.79
CA ALA A 330 26.82 5.94 -8.11
C ALA A 330 25.90 7.01 -8.71
N ARG A 331 26.43 8.22 -9.00
CA ARG A 331 25.68 9.28 -9.68
C ARG A 331 25.30 8.92 -11.11
N GLN A 332 26.15 8.18 -11.82
CA GLN A 332 25.81 7.69 -13.16
C GLN A 332 24.64 6.70 -13.10
N ILE A 333 24.70 5.69 -12.22
CA ILE A 333 23.60 4.73 -12.02
C ILE A 333 22.32 5.45 -11.57
N TRP A 334 22.44 6.45 -10.70
CA TRP A 334 21.28 7.26 -10.31
C TRP A 334 20.62 7.90 -11.54
N ARG A 335 21.36 8.64 -12.35
CA ARG A 335 20.82 9.36 -13.52
C ARG A 335 20.29 8.44 -14.61
N GLU A 336 21.03 7.37 -14.93
CA GLU A 336 20.73 6.54 -16.10
C GLU A 336 19.71 5.43 -15.81
N VAL A 337 19.61 4.99 -14.56
CA VAL A 337 18.73 3.87 -14.18
C VAL A 337 17.67 4.33 -13.18
N ASN A 338 18.08 4.75 -11.98
CA ASN A 338 17.13 4.95 -10.89
C ASN A 338 16.20 6.14 -11.11
N LEU A 339 16.73 7.28 -11.55
CA LEU A 339 15.93 8.48 -11.83
C LEU A 339 15.00 8.26 -13.02
N LYS A 340 15.49 7.61 -14.09
CA LYS A 340 14.63 7.25 -15.24
C LYS A 340 13.48 6.33 -14.82
N ASN A 341 13.79 5.27 -14.06
CA ASN A 341 12.76 4.36 -13.57
C ASN A 341 11.77 5.07 -12.63
N LEU A 342 12.26 5.98 -11.78
CA LEU A 342 11.41 6.82 -10.95
C LEU A 342 10.44 7.65 -11.81
N GLN A 343 10.94 8.33 -12.83
CA GLN A 343 10.15 9.23 -13.68
C GLN A 343 9.18 8.48 -14.61
N GLU A 344 9.64 7.39 -15.21
CA GLU A 344 8.89 6.65 -16.23
C GLU A 344 7.85 5.69 -15.62
N ASN A 345 8.18 5.01 -14.50
CA ASN A 345 7.40 3.89 -13.99
C ASN A 345 6.86 4.08 -12.58
N VAL A 346 7.61 4.73 -11.66
CA VAL A 346 7.23 4.77 -10.25
C VAL A 346 6.42 6.01 -9.91
N ALA A 347 6.92 7.22 -10.22
CA ALA A 347 6.25 8.48 -9.88
C ALA A 347 4.84 8.62 -10.49
N PRO A 348 4.58 8.20 -11.75
CA PRO A 348 3.24 8.28 -12.33
C PRO A 348 2.19 7.44 -11.59
N THR A 349 2.61 6.46 -10.79
CA THR A 349 1.71 5.58 -10.04
C THR A 349 1.30 6.13 -8.67
N ARG A 350 1.92 7.24 -8.23
CA ARG A 350 1.68 7.86 -6.91
C ARG A 350 0.19 8.07 -6.62
N SER A 351 -0.54 8.61 -7.59
CA SER A 351 -1.98 8.91 -7.45
C SER A 351 -2.86 7.66 -7.37
N ARG A 352 -2.33 6.46 -7.58
CA ARG A 352 -3.06 5.18 -7.46
C ARG A 352 -3.07 4.64 -6.03
N ALA A 353 -2.19 5.14 -5.16
CA ALA A 353 -2.10 4.69 -3.77
C ALA A 353 -3.33 5.10 -2.94
N THR A 354 -3.64 4.28 -1.93
CA THR A 354 -4.63 4.61 -0.90
C THR A 354 -4.07 5.65 0.07
N LEU A 355 -2.79 5.54 0.43
CA LEU A 355 -2.08 6.47 1.31
C LEU A 355 -0.75 6.86 0.68
N ILE A 356 -0.44 8.16 0.67
CA ILE A 356 0.85 8.68 0.27
C ILE A 356 1.53 9.26 1.51
N LEU A 357 2.74 8.79 1.80
CA LEU A 357 3.61 9.32 2.84
C LEU A 357 4.66 10.22 2.18
N GLU A 358 4.59 11.52 2.41
CA GLU A 358 5.51 12.51 1.84
C GLU A 358 6.63 12.79 2.83
N LYS A 359 7.88 12.50 2.42
CA LYS A 359 9.09 12.68 3.21
C LYS A 359 9.81 13.99 2.85
N ASP A 360 10.40 14.63 3.86
CA ASP A 360 11.25 15.79 3.70
C ASP A 360 12.74 15.39 3.65
N THR A 361 13.62 16.38 3.49
CA THR A 361 15.08 16.27 3.35
C THR A 361 15.75 15.42 4.43
N ASP A 362 15.21 15.45 5.67
CA ASP A 362 15.66 14.66 6.82
C ASP A 362 15.19 13.20 6.81
N HIS A 363 14.54 12.76 5.72
CA HIS A 363 13.98 11.42 5.54
C HIS A 363 12.74 11.14 6.42
N ARG A 364 12.21 12.10 7.17
CA ARG A 364 11.00 11.98 7.99
C ARG A 364 9.75 12.30 7.19
N VAL A 365 8.65 11.67 7.56
CA VAL A 365 7.34 11.99 6.98
C VAL A 365 6.83 13.29 7.58
N HIS A 366 6.53 14.27 6.73
CA HIS A 366 6.00 15.57 7.15
C HIS A 366 4.54 15.78 6.74
N ARG A 367 4.07 15.06 5.72
CA ARG A 367 2.70 15.16 5.22
C ARG A 367 2.18 13.80 4.77
N LEU A 368 0.87 13.59 4.91
CA LEU A 368 0.20 12.37 4.50
C LEU A 368 -1.04 12.73 3.66
N HIS A 369 -1.30 11.93 2.65
CA HIS A 369 -2.47 12.09 1.80
C HIS A 369 -3.24 10.76 1.80
N LEU A 370 -4.40 10.74 2.48
CA LEU A 370 -5.28 9.58 2.53
C LEU A 370 -6.38 9.73 1.48
N ARG A 371 -6.54 8.74 0.61
CA ARG A 371 -7.59 8.73 -0.40
C ARG A 371 -8.97 8.70 0.26
N LYS A 372 -9.87 9.56 -0.20
CA LYS A 372 -11.31 9.48 0.11
C LYS A 372 -11.86 8.20 -0.52
N ILE A 373 -12.56 7.39 0.26
CA ILE A 373 -13.17 6.14 -0.21
C ILE A 373 -14.49 6.45 -0.89
#